data_a65243eeaf19f65f9ca86ab2b1c7a565
#
_entry.id   a65243eeaf19f65f9ca86ab2b1c7a565
#
_cell.length_a   1.000
_cell.length_b   1.000
_cell.length_c   1.000
_cell.angle_alpha   90.00
_cell.angle_beta   90.00
_cell.angle_gamma   90.00
#
_symmetry.space_group_name_H-M   'P 1'
#
loop_
_entity.id
_entity.type
_entity.pdbx_description
1 polymer ?
#
loop_
_entity_poly.entity_id
_entity_poly.type
_entity_poly.pdbx_seq_one_letter_code
_entity_poly.pdbx_strand_id
1 'polypeptide(L)'
;TGFGYDSALRAQQGACVAALLPRVRDIRRIGSCALDLCGVAEGTLNGYVEEGPQPWDYAAGQVIVEAAGGRFEIGRSPRGKPVPHAAPVGYFEAFQELLGQCGFIV
;
A
#
# COMPACT_ATOMS: atom_id res chain seq x y z
N THR A 1 -2.87 1.13 5.19
CA THR A 1 -1.42 0.87 5.35
C THR A 1 -1.11 0.15 6.65
N GLY A 2 0.11 -0.26 6.82
CA GLY A 2 0.64 -0.85 8.04
C GLY A 2 2.14 -0.56 8.19
N PHE A 3 2.70 -1.02 9.31
CA PHE A 3 4.09 -0.71 9.65
C PHE A 3 4.83 -1.95 10.16
N GLY A 4 6.15 -1.98 9.95
CA GLY A 4 7.01 -3.01 10.50
C GLY A 4 7.22 -2.87 12.00
N TYR A 5 7.79 -3.92 12.60
CA TYR A 5 8.06 -3.93 14.05
C TYR A 5 9.43 -3.33 14.41
N ASP A 6 10.34 -3.20 13.45
CA ASP A 6 11.62 -2.54 13.66
C ASP A 6 11.45 -1.02 13.76
N SER A 7 11.97 -0.42 14.83
CA SER A 7 11.80 1.01 15.10
C SER A 7 12.47 1.90 14.07
N ALA A 8 13.62 1.49 13.53
CA ALA A 8 14.33 2.24 12.49
C ALA A 8 13.53 2.24 11.18
N LEU A 9 12.94 1.10 10.83
CA LEU A 9 12.05 1.01 9.67
C LEU A 9 10.81 1.87 9.87
N ARG A 10 10.18 1.81 11.06
CA ARG A 10 8.99 2.63 11.35
C ARG A 10 9.28 4.14 11.26
N ALA A 11 10.47 4.58 11.64
CA ALA A 11 10.84 5.99 11.49
C ALA A 11 10.82 6.42 10.02
N GLN A 12 11.32 5.57 9.13
CA GLN A 12 11.30 5.83 7.69
C GLN A 12 9.89 5.73 7.10
N GLN A 13 9.13 4.74 7.51
CA GLN A 13 7.72 4.61 7.13
C GLN A 13 6.90 5.81 7.60
N GLY A 14 7.16 6.29 8.81
CA GLY A 14 6.54 7.49 9.35
C GLY A 14 6.82 8.73 8.50
N ALA A 15 8.05 8.88 7.98
CA ALA A 15 8.39 9.97 7.07
C ALA A 15 7.59 9.88 5.75
N CYS A 16 7.42 8.68 5.20
CA CYS A 16 6.60 8.47 4.00
C CYS A 16 5.14 8.84 4.27
N VAL A 17 4.60 8.44 5.41
CA VAL A 17 3.23 8.78 5.81
C VAL A 17 3.07 10.29 6.02
N ALA A 18 4.05 10.95 6.63
CA ALA A 18 4.03 12.39 6.80
C ALA A 18 3.95 13.13 5.45
N ALA A 19 4.65 12.63 4.43
CA ALA A 19 4.59 13.19 3.07
C ALA A 19 3.25 12.88 2.38
N LEU A 20 2.67 11.71 2.66
CA LEU A 20 1.42 11.27 2.05
C LEU A 20 0.19 11.96 2.64
N LEU A 21 0.16 12.14 3.95
CA LEU A 21 -1.02 12.55 4.70
C LEU A 21 -1.70 13.83 4.19
N PRO A 22 -0.98 14.92 3.83
CA PRO A 22 -1.62 16.12 3.29
C PRO A 22 -2.18 15.95 1.87
N ARG A 23 -1.89 14.84 1.21
CA ARG A 23 -2.26 14.57 -0.19
C ARG A 23 -3.38 13.56 -0.35
N VAL A 24 -3.90 13.03 0.76
CA VAL A 24 -5.01 12.06 0.80
C VAL A 24 -6.06 12.57 1.78
N ARG A 25 -7.26 12.01 1.69
CA ARG A 25 -8.35 12.39 2.59
C ARG A 25 -8.06 11.93 4.03
N ASP A 26 -7.62 10.69 4.18
CA ASP A 26 -7.36 10.07 5.48
C ASP A 26 -6.57 8.79 5.30
N ILE A 27 -6.06 8.27 6.41
CA ILE A 27 -5.33 7.02 6.46
C ILE A 27 -6.04 6.08 7.43
N ARG A 28 -6.12 4.80 7.06
CA ARG A 28 -6.58 3.73 7.93
C ARG A 28 -5.42 2.79 8.23
N ARG A 29 -5.28 2.43 9.47
CA ARG A 29 -4.30 1.47 9.95
C ARG A 29 -5.05 0.32 10.62
N ILE A 30 -5.55 -0.62 9.81
CA ILE A 30 -6.38 -1.74 10.29
C ILE A 30 -5.52 -2.83 10.90
N GLY A 31 -4.32 -3.05 10.37
CA GLY A 31 -3.39 -4.05 10.88
C GLY A 31 -3.51 -5.41 10.19
N SER A 32 -4.16 -5.47 9.03
CA SER A 32 -4.30 -6.67 8.23
C SER A 32 -4.20 -6.33 6.75
N CYS A 33 -3.11 -6.71 6.12
CA CYS A 33 -2.90 -6.59 4.68
C CYS A 33 -4.06 -7.25 3.90
N ALA A 34 -4.46 -8.45 4.31
CA ALA A 34 -5.55 -9.18 3.65
C ALA A 34 -6.87 -8.41 3.70
N LEU A 35 -7.23 -7.86 4.86
CA LEU A 35 -8.45 -7.06 5.01
C LEU A 35 -8.36 -5.73 4.27
N ASP A 36 -7.19 -5.10 4.25
CA ASP A 36 -6.96 -3.86 3.49
C ASP A 36 -7.17 -4.10 1.98
N LEU A 37 -6.64 -5.18 1.44
CA LEU A 37 -6.82 -5.54 0.04
C LEU A 37 -8.29 -5.86 -0.28
N CYS A 38 -8.99 -6.56 0.61
CA CYS A 38 -10.43 -6.74 0.48
C CYS A 38 -11.18 -5.40 0.48
N GLY A 39 -10.76 -4.45 1.31
CA GLY A 39 -11.33 -3.10 1.35
C GLY A 39 -11.14 -2.36 0.02
N VAL A 40 -9.99 -2.49 -0.62
CA VAL A 40 -9.77 -1.93 -1.96
C VAL A 40 -10.69 -2.61 -2.98
N ALA A 41 -10.79 -3.93 -2.93
CA ALA A 41 -11.63 -4.71 -3.84
C ALA A 41 -13.11 -4.32 -3.75
N GLU A 42 -13.64 -4.12 -2.55
CA GLU A 42 -15.04 -3.77 -2.34
C GLU A 42 -15.33 -2.26 -2.42
N GLY A 43 -14.30 -1.43 -2.54
CA GLY A 43 -14.44 0.02 -2.70
C GLY A 43 -14.58 0.82 -1.40
N THR A 44 -14.38 0.20 -0.24
CA THR A 44 -14.38 0.91 1.06
C THR A 44 -13.05 1.62 1.33
N LEU A 45 -11.97 1.18 0.70
CA LEU A 45 -10.67 1.85 0.68
C LEU A 45 -10.32 2.24 -0.76
N ASN A 46 -9.71 3.41 -0.91
CA ASN A 46 -9.31 3.93 -2.23
C ASN A 46 -7.94 3.45 -2.69
N GLY A 47 -7.12 2.97 -1.79
CA GLY A 47 -5.81 2.43 -2.09
C GLY A 47 -5.18 1.75 -0.89
N TYR A 48 -4.19 0.92 -1.15
CA TYR A 48 -3.41 0.22 -0.15
C TYR A 48 -1.93 0.27 -0.50
N VAL A 49 -1.09 0.48 0.50
CA VAL A 49 0.37 0.39 0.39
C VAL A 49 0.95 -0.03 1.72
N GLU A 50 1.90 -0.95 1.68
CA GLU A 50 2.64 -1.36 2.87
C GLU A 50 4.02 -1.90 2.48
N GLU A 51 5.06 -1.51 3.19
CA GLU A 51 6.39 -2.10 3.06
C GLU A 51 6.55 -3.22 4.07
N GLY A 52 6.87 -4.42 3.60
CA GLY A 52 7.23 -5.54 4.45
C GLY A 52 6.32 -6.77 4.45
N PRO A 53 5.05 -6.72 3.99
CA PRO A 53 4.24 -7.93 3.89
C PRO A 53 4.91 -8.99 3.03
N GLN A 54 4.71 -10.24 3.43
CA GLN A 54 5.23 -11.41 2.74
C GLN A 54 4.20 -11.96 1.74
N PRO A 55 4.61 -12.80 0.77
CA PRO A 55 3.67 -13.37 -0.21
C PRO A 55 2.44 -14.03 0.41
N TRP A 56 2.60 -14.70 1.55
CA TRP A 56 1.46 -15.33 2.25
C TRP A 56 0.51 -14.32 2.90
N ASP A 57 0.92 -13.05 3.03
CA ASP A 57 0.05 -11.99 3.54
C ASP A 57 -0.84 -11.41 2.45
N TYR A 58 -0.36 -11.34 1.20
CA TYR A 58 -1.06 -10.61 0.13
C TYR A 58 -1.52 -11.47 -1.06
N ALA A 59 -1.10 -12.74 -1.16
CA ALA A 59 -1.41 -13.53 -2.36
C ALA A 59 -2.93 -13.67 -2.61
N ALA A 60 -3.70 -13.97 -1.58
CA ALA A 60 -5.16 -14.08 -1.71
C ALA A 60 -5.79 -12.71 -2.01
N GLY A 61 -5.35 -11.66 -1.33
CA GLY A 61 -5.84 -10.30 -1.53
C GLY A 61 -5.55 -9.77 -2.94
N GLN A 62 -4.41 -10.11 -3.50
CA GLN A 62 -4.07 -9.79 -4.89
C GLN A 62 -5.12 -10.35 -5.86
N VAL A 63 -5.45 -11.63 -5.73
CA VAL A 63 -6.45 -12.29 -6.59
C VAL A 63 -7.81 -11.61 -6.44
N ILE A 64 -8.19 -11.28 -5.21
CA ILE A 64 -9.48 -10.62 -4.92
C ILE A 64 -9.53 -9.22 -5.54
N VAL A 65 -8.47 -8.42 -5.41
CA VAL A 65 -8.38 -7.09 -6.02
C VAL A 65 -8.49 -7.18 -7.54
N GLU A 66 -7.72 -8.07 -8.15
CA GLU A 66 -7.71 -8.23 -9.61
C GLU A 66 -9.06 -8.74 -10.12
N ALA A 67 -9.69 -9.69 -9.42
CA ALA A 67 -11.02 -10.19 -9.77
C ALA A 67 -12.11 -9.11 -9.66
N ALA A 68 -11.94 -8.14 -8.79
CA ALA A 68 -12.84 -7.00 -8.65
C ALA A 68 -12.57 -5.86 -9.65
N GLY A 69 -11.61 -6.03 -10.55
CA GLY A 69 -11.24 -5.04 -11.55
C GLY A 69 -10.21 -4.00 -11.07
N GLY A 70 -9.64 -4.18 -9.89
CA GLY A 70 -8.55 -3.35 -9.39
C GLY A 70 -7.19 -3.80 -9.95
N ARG A 71 -6.17 -3.04 -9.61
CA ARG A 71 -4.79 -3.37 -9.99
C ARG A 71 -3.93 -3.52 -8.73
N PHE A 72 -3.06 -4.52 -8.74
CA PHE A 72 -2.10 -4.82 -7.70
C PHE A 72 -0.71 -4.93 -8.30
N GLU A 73 0.27 -4.32 -7.67
CA GLU A 73 1.67 -4.47 -8.03
C GLU A 73 2.56 -4.54 -6.78
N ILE A 74 3.77 -5.04 -6.98
CA ILE A 74 4.80 -5.07 -5.94
C ILE A 74 5.92 -4.16 -6.40
N GLY A 75 6.01 -2.99 -5.80
CA GLY A 75 7.11 -2.08 -5.99
C GLY A 75 8.30 -2.44 -5.09
N ARG A 76 9.32 -1.61 -5.14
CA ARG A 76 10.51 -1.74 -4.31
C ARG A 76 10.73 -0.44 -3.55
N SER A 77 10.94 -0.54 -2.25
CA SER A 77 11.26 0.63 -1.43
C SER A 77 12.70 1.12 -1.68
N PRO A 78 13.03 2.34 -1.30
CA PRO A 78 14.42 2.83 -1.31
C PRO A 78 15.38 1.93 -0.51
N ARG A 79 14.84 1.15 0.42
CA ARG A 79 15.59 0.18 1.25
C ARG A 79 15.71 -1.20 0.61
N GLY A 80 15.13 -1.38 -0.61
CA GLY A 80 15.18 -2.64 -1.35
C GLY A 80 14.14 -3.66 -0.96
N LYS A 81 13.19 -3.32 -0.10
CA LYS A 81 12.13 -4.24 0.34
C LYS A 81 10.92 -4.22 -0.59
N PRO A 82 10.18 -5.32 -0.72
CA PRO A 82 8.95 -5.33 -1.50
C PRO A 82 7.88 -4.44 -0.86
N VAL A 83 7.15 -3.74 -1.73
CA VAL A 83 6.06 -2.84 -1.34
C VAL A 83 4.82 -3.20 -2.15
N PRO A 84 4.00 -4.15 -1.67
CA PRO A 84 2.71 -4.40 -2.30
C PRO A 84 1.82 -3.16 -2.18
N HIS A 85 1.16 -2.83 -3.28
CA HIS A 85 0.21 -1.72 -3.34
C HIS A 85 -0.89 -2.01 -4.34
N ALA A 86 -2.06 -1.48 -4.08
CA ALA A 86 -3.25 -1.72 -4.87
C ALA A 86 -4.17 -0.49 -4.89
N ALA A 87 -4.87 -0.31 -6.00
CA ALA A 87 -5.90 0.71 -6.15
C ALA A 87 -6.84 0.33 -7.30
N PRO A 88 -8.01 0.95 -7.41
CA PRO A 88 -8.83 0.87 -8.61
C PRO A 88 -8.03 1.24 -9.86
N VAL A 89 -8.30 0.54 -10.96
CA VAL A 89 -7.54 0.71 -12.21
C VAL A 89 -7.60 2.14 -12.75
N GLY A 90 -8.69 2.85 -12.51
CA GLY A 90 -8.92 4.20 -13.04
C GLY A 90 -7.92 5.26 -12.54
N TYR A 91 -7.30 5.05 -11.39
CA TYR A 91 -6.29 5.97 -10.86
C TYR A 91 -5.06 5.26 -10.27
N PHE A 92 -4.85 4.01 -10.62
CA PHE A 92 -3.71 3.23 -10.11
C PHE A 92 -2.37 3.92 -10.43
N GLU A 93 -2.20 4.41 -11.65
CA GLU A 93 -0.95 5.05 -12.07
C GLU A 93 -0.69 6.35 -11.28
N ALA A 94 -1.71 7.16 -11.08
CA ALA A 94 -1.61 8.38 -10.27
C ALA A 94 -1.28 8.04 -8.81
N PHE A 95 -1.86 6.98 -8.27
CA PHE A 95 -1.56 6.49 -6.94
C PHE A 95 -0.11 6.01 -6.84
N GLN A 96 0.35 5.22 -7.79
CA GLN A 96 1.72 4.73 -7.84
C GLN A 96 2.74 5.88 -7.94
N GLU A 97 2.46 6.89 -8.75
CA GLU A 97 3.28 8.09 -8.83
C GLU A 97 3.34 8.82 -7.48
N LEU A 98 2.20 8.98 -6.83
CA LEU A 98 2.13 9.58 -5.49
C LEU A 98 2.97 8.81 -4.48
N LEU A 99 2.93 7.49 -4.50
CA LEU A 99 3.74 6.64 -3.62
C LEU A 99 5.25 6.86 -3.85
N GLY A 100 5.65 7.01 -5.12
CA GLY A 100 7.03 7.33 -5.47
C GLY A 100 7.46 8.69 -4.91
N GLN A 101 6.63 9.71 -5.07
CA GLN A 101 6.89 11.06 -4.57
C GLN A 101 6.95 11.12 -3.04
N CYS A 102 6.22 10.24 -2.35
CA CYS A 102 6.22 10.18 -0.89
C CYS A 102 7.31 9.26 -0.31
N GLY A 103 8.10 8.58 -1.16
CA GLY A 103 9.23 7.76 -0.72
C GLY A 103 8.87 6.32 -0.37
N PHE A 104 7.68 5.84 -0.68
CA PHE A 104 7.31 4.43 -0.47
C PHE A 104 8.01 3.51 -1.45
N ILE A 105 8.10 3.92 -2.71
CA ILE A 105 8.69 3.13 -3.80
C ILE A 105 9.66 3.99 -4.62
N VAL A 106 10.58 3.29 -5.27
CA VAL A 106 11.52 3.88 -6.21
C VAL A 106 11.14 3.57 -7.66
#